data_76c8e7205347d41c74d4f47a4c339898
#
_entry.id   76c8e7205347d41c74d4f47a4c339898
#
_cell.length_a   1.000
_cell.length_b   1.000
_cell.length_c   1.000
_cell.angle_alpha   90.00
_cell.angle_beta   90.00
_cell.angle_gamma   90.00
#
_symmetry.space_group_name_H-M   'P 1'
#
loop_
_entity.id
_entity.type
_entity.pdbx_description
1 polymer ?
#
loop_
_entity_poly.entity_id
_entity_poly.type
_entity_poly.pdbx_seq_one_letter_code
_entity_poly.pdbx_strand_id
1 'polypeptide(L)'
;HFVHGFLEFVDGIDFGKKVEMGIRNNRYKAMVPTVTGALKLRGRVHGAEAQFARAHTTRKLKITMPGPMTIIDTIADAHYGDRVKMAFAFADLLNQEARALEADGVDVIQFDEPAFNVYMKEVATWGVEALHRCIEGLKCRTAVHICYGYGIKANVDWKATLGGEWRQYEETFPALAASRLSEVSLECIHSKVPIELLSLLKGKDVQIGVIDVANDTVETPEQVAATIEAALKHVPKERIIVGTNCGMAPMRRDIAAAKLMALGQGAALARKRFG
;
A
#
# COMPACT_ATOMS: atom_id res chain seq x y z
N HIS A 1 -9.78 -3.08 10.61
CA HIS A 1 -9.19 -3.25 9.28
C HIS A 1 -8.99 -1.88 8.64
N PHE A 2 -7.83 -1.60 8.05
CA PHE A 2 -7.49 -0.26 7.53
C PHE A 2 -8.48 0.24 6.45
N VAL A 3 -9.03 -0.65 5.64
CA VAL A 3 -10.09 -0.32 4.66
C VAL A 3 -11.35 0.18 5.36
N HIS A 4 -11.79 -0.53 6.41
CA HIS A 4 -13.05 -0.19 7.10
C HIS A 4 -12.99 1.18 7.78
N GLY A 5 -11.83 1.61 8.30
CA GLY A 5 -11.67 2.96 8.85
C GLY A 5 -12.01 4.06 7.84
N PHE A 6 -11.68 3.86 6.56
CA PHE A 6 -12.11 4.77 5.50
C PHE A 6 -13.62 4.65 5.23
N LEU A 7 -14.14 3.42 5.11
CA LEU A 7 -15.54 3.17 4.76
C LEU A 7 -16.53 3.71 5.78
N GLU A 8 -16.15 3.80 7.07
CA GLU A 8 -17.00 4.37 8.13
C GLU A 8 -17.37 5.84 7.89
N PHE A 9 -16.63 6.54 7.03
CA PHE A 9 -16.91 7.93 6.64
C PHE A 9 -17.68 8.04 5.31
N VAL A 10 -18.18 6.92 4.77
CA VAL A 10 -18.85 6.91 3.47
C VAL A 10 -20.33 6.58 3.62
N ASP A 11 -21.20 7.47 3.12
CA ASP A 11 -22.62 7.18 2.92
C ASP A 11 -22.82 6.21 1.74
N GLY A 12 -23.97 5.54 1.72
CA GLY A 12 -24.28 4.52 0.72
C GLY A 12 -23.81 3.11 1.09
N ILE A 13 -23.19 2.94 2.27
CA ILE A 13 -22.74 1.64 2.79
C ILE A 13 -23.60 1.25 4.00
N ASP A 14 -24.16 0.05 3.95
CA ASP A 14 -24.89 -0.56 5.06
C ASP A 14 -23.98 -1.55 5.81
N PHE A 15 -23.51 -1.14 6.99
CA PHE A 15 -22.70 -1.97 7.89
C PHE A 15 -23.52 -3.03 8.64
N GLY A 16 -24.85 -2.87 8.71
CA GLY A 16 -25.78 -3.86 9.26
C GLY A 16 -26.06 -4.99 8.29
N LYS A 17 -26.11 -4.69 6.99
CA LYS A 17 -26.29 -5.68 5.92
C LYS A 17 -24.96 -6.30 5.51
N LYS A 18 -24.54 -7.29 6.30
CA LYS A 18 -23.29 -8.05 6.02
C LYS A 18 -23.59 -9.31 5.23
N VAL A 19 -22.73 -9.61 4.27
CA VAL A 19 -22.77 -10.84 3.49
C VAL A 19 -21.41 -11.54 3.54
N GLU A 20 -21.42 -12.87 3.46
CA GLU A 20 -20.18 -13.62 3.32
C GLU A 20 -19.63 -13.44 1.91
N MET A 21 -18.39 -13.00 1.81
CA MET A 21 -17.70 -12.80 0.53
C MET A 21 -16.30 -13.43 0.56
N GLY A 22 -15.89 -14.02 -0.55
CA GLY A 22 -14.52 -14.47 -0.76
C GLY A 22 -13.60 -13.29 -1.04
N ILE A 23 -12.57 -13.13 -0.23
CA ILE A 23 -11.59 -12.05 -0.31
C ILE A 23 -10.33 -12.55 -1.01
N ARG A 24 -9.68 -11.69 -1.80
CA ARG A 24 -8.46 -12.04 -2.54
C ARG A 24 -8.64 -13.30 -3.39
N ASN A 25 -9.66 -13.29 -4.24
CA ASN A 25 -10.03 -14.43 -5.09
C ASN A 25 -10.29 -15.71 -4.26
N ASN A 26 -11.14 -15.61 -3.23
CA ASN A 26 -11.48 -16.71 -2.31
C ASN A 26 -10.32 -17.26 -1.47
N ARG A 27 -9.24 -16.50 -1.28
CA ARG A 27 -8.16 -16.89 -0.36
C ARG A 27 -8.67 -17.13 1.06
N TYR A 28 -9.65 -16.32 1.47
CA TYR A 28 -10.41 -16.50 2.71
C TYR A 28 -11.80 -15.88 2.56
N LYS A 29 -12.70 -16.22 3.48
CA LYS A 29 -14.04 -15.64 3.55
C LYS A 29 -14.16 -14.65 4.70
N ALA A 30 -14.93 -13.59 4.50
CA ALA A 30 -15.23 -12.59 5.52
C ALA A 30 -16.67 -12.09 5.39
N MET A 31 -17.24 -11.68 6.52
CA MET A 31 -18.50 -10.93 6.55
C MET A 31 -18.19 -9.46 6.25
N VAL A 32 -18.61 -9.00 5.09
CA VAL A 32 -18.35 -7.64 4.59
C VAL A 32 -19.59 -6.79 4.56
N PRO A 33 -19.51 -5.46 4.76
CA PRO A 33 -20.65 -4.55 4.58
C PRO A 33 -21.06 -4.49 3.10
N THR A 34 -22.24 -3.91 2.84
CA THR A 34 -22.82 -3.87 1.48
C THR A 34 -23.03 -2.43 1.03
N VAL A 35 -22.59 -2.09 -0.18
CA VAL A 35 -22.96 -0.84 -0.86
C VAL A 35 -24.42 -0.96 -1.31
N THR A 36 -25.28 -0.09 -0.78
CA THR A 36 -26.73 -0.09 -1.03
C THR A 36 -27.24 1.20 -1.66
N GLY A 37 -26.37 2.17 -1.87
CA GLY A 37 -26.71 3.47 -2.47
C GLY A 37 -25.49 4.18 -3.05
N ALA A 38 -25.71 5.37 -3.61
CA ALA A 38 -24.65 6.19 -4.14
C ALA A 38 -23.63 6.57 -3.05
N LEU A 39 -22.34 6.40 -3.34
CA LEU A 39 -21.28 6.65 -2.40
C LEU A 39 -20.98 8.16 -2.26
N LYS A 40 -20.83 8.63 -1.02
CA LYS A 40 -20.47 10.02 -0.72
C LYS A 40 -19.67 10.11 0.59
N LEU A 41 -18.62 10.92 0.62
CA LEU A 41 -17.90 11.21 1.87
C LEU A 41 -18.76 12.09 2.79
N ARG A 42 -18.85 11.72 4.06
CA ARG A 42 -19.51 12.50 5.12
C ARG A 42 -18.62 13.59 5.72
N GLY A 43 -17.32 13.52 5.46
CA GLY A 43 -16.33 14.45 5.99
C GLY A 43 -14.90 13.97 5.74
N ARG A 44 -13.96 14.58 6.45
CA ARG A 44 -12.55 14.23 6.39
C ARG A 44 -12.28 12.90 7.12
N VAL A 45 -11.51 12.02 6.50
CA VAL A 45 -11.16 10.72 7.06
C VAL A 45 -9.87 10.80 7.90
N HIS A 46 -8.81 11.36 7.32
CA HIS A 46 -7.47 11.42 7.93
C HIS A 46 -7.00 12.84 8.26
N GLY A 47 -7.92 13.83 8.22
CA GLY A 47 -7.55 15.24 8.42
C GLY A 47 -6.94 15.51 9.79
N ALA A 48 -7.51 14.94 10.86
CA ALA A 48 -7.03 15.15 12.22
C ALA A 48 -5.62 14.58 12.43
N GLU A 49 -5.36 13.36 11.93
CA GLU A 49 -4.05 12.72 11.99
C GLU A 49 -3.01 13.47 11.16
N ALA A 50 -3.39 13.93 9.96
CA ALA A 50 -2.50 14.69 9.10
C ALA A 50 -2.09 16.03 9.73
N GLN A 51 -3.04 16.78 10.27
CA GLN A 51 -2.79 18.05 10.93
C GLN A 51 -1.95 17.86 12.21
N PHE A 52 -2.27 16.84 13.02
CA PHE A 52 -1.47 16.50 14.19
C PHE A 52 -0.03 16.15 13.79
N ALA A 53 0.16 15.25 12.81
CA ALA A 53 1.48 14.84 12.36
C ALA A 53 2.25 16.05 11.78
N ARG A 54 1.60 16.90 10.97
CA ARG A 54 2.23 18.09 10.40
C ARG A 54 2.70 19.08 11.46
N ALA A 55 1.94 19.26 12.53
CA ALA A 55 2.31 20.13 13.65
C ALA A 55 3.54 19.62 14.44
N HIS A 56 3.86 18.33 14.36
CA HIS A 56 4.91 17.69 15.15
C HIS A 56 6.17 17.32 14.32
N THR A 57 6.21 17.64 13.03
CA THR A 57 7.40 17.37 12.20
C THR A 57 7.59 18.40 11.09
N THR A 58 8.85 18.73 10.81
CA THR A 58 9.25 19.48 9.61
C THR A 58 9.73 18.55 8.49
N ARG A 59 9.76 17.23 8.73
CA ARG A 59 10.13 16.23 7.74
C ARG A 59 9.00 16.01 6.75
N LYS A 60 9.31 15.40 5.60
CA LYS A 60 8.28 14.98 4.65
C LYS A 60 7.30 14.03 5.32
N LEU A 61 6.01 14.32 5.17
CA LEU A 61 4.91 13.56 5.74
C LEU A 61 4.25 12.72 4.64
N LYS A 62 4.15 11.41 4.87
CA LYS A 62 3.41 10.48 4.03
C LYS A 62 2.16 10.00 4.77
N ILE A 63 1.01 10.07 4.10
CA ILE A 63 -0.26 9.49 4.59
C ILE A 63 -0.67 8.37 3.64
N THR A 64 -1.19 7.28 4.19
CA THR A 64 -1.66 6.11 3.44
C THR A 64 -3.17 5.98 3.50
N MET A 65 -3.76 5.59 2.39
CA MET A 65 -5.19 5.26 2.25
C MET A 65 -5.35 3.91 1.54
N PRO A 66 -6.45 3.18 1.73
CA PRO A 66 -6.70 2.00 0.91
C PRO A 66 -6.88 2.39 -0.56
N GLY A 67 -6.38 1.54 -1.48
CA GLY A 67 -6.63 1.73 -2.90
C GLY A 67 -8.00 1.21 -3.35
N PRO A 68 -8.54 1.70 -4.48
CA PRO A 68 -9.89 1.38 -4.93
C PRO A 68 -10.12 -0.11 -5.21
N MET A 69 -9.15 -0.82 -5.83
CA MET A 69 -9.29 -2.26 -6.08
C MET A 69 -9.31 -3.05 -4.77
N THR A 70 -8.52 -2.64 -3.79
CA THR A 70 -8.50 -3.26 -2.46
C THR A 70 -9.79 -3.00 -1.69
N ILE A 71 -10.39 -1.81 -1.83
CA ILE A 71 -11.69 -1.52 -1.21
C ILE A 71 -12.76 -2.44 -1.77
N ILE A 72 -12.94 -2.50 -3.08
CA ILE A 72 -14.00 -3.28 -3.70
C ILE A 72 -13.85 -4.79 -3.52
N ASP A 73 -12.65 -5.25 -3.20
CA ASP A 73 -12.38 -6.64 -2.85
C ASP A 73 -12.78 -6.99 -1.39
N THR A 74 -13.22 -6.01 -0.61
CA THR A 74 -13.60 -6.17 0.81
C THR A 74 -15.00 -5.62 1.13
N ILE A 75 -15.81 -5.34 0.12
CA ILE A 75 -17.18 -4.83 0.27
C ILE A 75 -18.09 -5.44 -0.78
N ALA A 76 -19.32 -5.76 -0.42
CA ALA A 76 -20.32 -6.26 -1.35
C ALA A 76 -21.02 -5.12 -2.09
N ASP A 77 -21.50 -5.39 -3.30
CA ASP A 77 -22.22 -4.44 -4.15
C ASP A 77 -23.67 -4.87 -4.33
N ALA A 78 -24.62 -4.00 -3.97
CA ALA A 78 -26.04 -4.14 -4.25
C ALA A 78 -26.62 -2.90 -4.97
N HIS A 79 -25.74 -2.00 -5.45
CA HIS A 79 -26.16 -0.72 -6.05
C HIS A 79 -25.60 -0.50 -7.46
N TYR A 80 -24.28 -0.68 -7.65
CA TYR A 80 -23.63 -0.37 -8.93
C TYR A 80 -23.82 -1.48 -9.98
N GLY A 81 -23.88 -2.74 -9.54
CA GLY A 81 -23.97 -3.91 -10.42
C GLY A 81 -22.76 -4.11 -11.34
N ASP A 82 -21.69 -3.38 -11.11
CA ASP A 82 -20.47 -3.36 -11.90
C ASP A 82 -19.27 -3.02 -11.00
N ARG A 83 -18.38 -3.98 -10.86
CA ARG A 83 -17.19 -3.87 -10.00
C ARG A 83 -16.29 -2.68 -10.38
N VAL A 84 -16.11 -2.42 -11.67
CA VAL A 84 -15.27 -1.33 -12.16
C VAL A 84 -15.91 0.02 -11.88
N LYS A 85 -17.22 0.18 -12.13
CA LYS A 85 -17.95 1.40 -11.78
C LYS A 85 -17.86 1.71 -10.28
N MET A 86 -18.02 0.69 -9.43
CA MET A 86 -17.88 0.86 -7.98
C MET A 86 -16.44 1.28 -7.60
N ALA A 87 -15.41 0.69 -8.22
CA ALA A 87 -14.02 1.09 -7.98
C ALA A 87 -13.76 2.55 -8.34
N PHE A 88 -14.28 3.03 -9.48
CA PHE A 88 -14.15 4.44 -9.86
C PHE A 88 -14.94 5.38 -8.95
N ALA A 89 -16.11 4.97 -8.45
CA ALA A 89 -16.84 5.74 -7.45
C ALA A 89 -16.01 5.89 -6.15
N PHE A 90 -15.35 4.83 -5.67
CA PHE A 90 -14.42 4.94 -4.55
C PHE A 90 -13.18 5.78 -4.89
N ALA A 91 -12.67 5.69 -6.12
CA ALA A 91 -11.53 6.51 -6.54
C ALA A 91 -11.84 8.02 -6.48
N ASP A 92 -13.07 8.42 -6.81
CA ASP A 92 -13.52 9.82 -6.67
C ASP A 92 -13.51 10.28 -5.20
N LEU A 93 -13.95 9.44 -4.26
CA LEU A 93 -13.93 9.75 -2.83
C LEU A 93 -12.49 9.82 -2.30
N LEU A 94 -11.65 8.89 -2.73
CA LEU A 94 -10.24 8.88 -2.37
C LEU A 94 -9.52 10.14 -2.89
N ASN A 95 -9.84 10.58 -4.11
CA ASN A 95 -9.32 11.84 -4.66
C ASN A 95 -9.76 13.05 -3.83
N GLN A 96 -11.02 13.12 -3.39
CA GLN A 96 -11.50 14.20 -2.53
C GLN A 96 -10.70 14.28 -1.23
N GLU A 97 -10.49 13.16 -0.54
CA GLU A 97 -9.68 13.12 0.68
C GLU A 97 -8.21 13.43 0.40
N ALA A 98 -7.63 12.88 -0.68
CA ALA A 98 -6.25 13.11 -1.09
C ALA A 98 -5.95 14.60 -1.33
N ARG A 99 -6.83 15.31 -2.03
CA ARG A 99 -6.70 16.75 -2.26
C ARG A 99 -6.78 17.57 -0.98
N ALA A 100 -7.62 17.15 -0.06
CA ALA A 100 -7.71 17.81 1.22
C ALA A 100 -6.49 17.53 2.12
N LEU A 101 -5.91 16.33 2.06
CA LEU A 101 -4.65 15.99 2.73
C LEU A 101 -3.46 16.78 2.16
N GLU A 102 -3.40 16.95 0.84
CA GLU A 102 -2.40 17.81 0.20
C GLU A 102 -2.52 19.26 0.72
N ALA A 103 -3.74 19.79 0.84
CA ALA A 103 -3.98 21.12 1.40
C ALA A 103 -3.58 21.23 2.89
N ASP A 104 -3.64 20.15 3.66
CA ASP A 104 -3.13 20.07 5.03
C ASP A 104 -1.59 19.98 5.11
N GLY A 105 -0.88 19.98 3.99
CA GLY A 105 0.58 19.94 3.92
C GLY A 105 1.17 18.53 3.95
N VAL A 106 0.43 17.52 3.51
CA VAL A 106 0.97 16.17 3.28
C VAL A 106 1.83 16.18 2.01
N ASP A 107 3.06 15.68 2.11
CA ASP A 107 4.04 15.71 1.02
C ASP A 107 3.92 14.50 0.08
N VAL A 108 3.45 13.37 0.60
CA VAL A 108 3.30 12.11 -0.16
C VAL A 108 1.98 11.46 0.19
N ILE A 109 1.17 11.13 -0.82
CA ILE A 109 -0.08 10.38 -0.64
C ILE A 109 0.11 8.99 -1.25
N GLN A 110 -0.10 7.96 -0.43
CA GLN A 110 0.06 6.56 -0.81
C GLN A 110 -1.28 5.83 -0.81
N PHE A 111 -1.52 5.05 -1.85
CA PHE A 111 -2.65 4.13 -1.94
C PHE A 111 -2.16 2.69 -1.76
N ASP A 112 -2.78 1.96 -0.83
CA ASP A 112 -2.39 0.58 -0.52
C ASP A 112 -3.24 -0.39 -1.34
N GLU A 113 -2.60 -1.09 -2.28
CA GLU A 113 -3.22 -2.01 -3.22
C GLU A 113 -2.70 -3.45 -3.13
N PRO A 114 -2.83 -4.12 -1.98
CA PRO A 114 -2.49 -5.54 -1.88
C PRO A 114 -3.38 -6.44 -2.77
N ALA A 115 -4.47 -5.94 -3.34
CA ALA A 115 -5.27 -6.66 -4.34
C ALA A 115 -4.53 -6.83 -5.69
N PHE A 116 -3.55 -6.00 -5.98
CA PHE A 116 -2.81 -6.02 -7.26
C PHE A 116 -2.02 -7.31 -7.51
N ASN A 117 -1.61 -8.02 -6.45
CA ASN A 117 -0.95 -9.31 -6.61
C ASN A 117 -1.93 -10.49 -6.81
N VAL A 118 -3.23 -10.21 -6.82
CA VAL A 118 -4.29 -11.21 -7.02
C VAL A 118 -4.97 -11.04 -8.38
N TYR A 119 -5.26 -9.78 -8.73
CA TYR A 119 -6.01 -9.40 -9.94
C TYR A 119 -5.09 -8.76 -10.98
N MET A 120 -3.94 -9.38 -11.23
CA MET A 120 -2.84 -8.83 -12.05
C MET A 120 -3.29 -8.36 -13.44
N LYS A 121 -4.15 -9.12 -14.12
CA LYS A 121 -4.71 -8.72 -15.42
C LYS A 121 -5.58 -7.46 -15.33
N GLU A 122 -6.32 -7.30 -14.26
CA GLU A 122 -7.16 -6.13 -14.03
C GLU A 122 -6.32 -4.87 -13.72
N VAL A 123 -5.12 -5.03 -13.17
CA VAL A 123 -4.22 -3.91 -12.90
C VAL A 123 -3.93 -3.11 -14.16
N ALA A 124 -3.57 -3.78 -15.27
CA ALA A 124 -3.25 -3.13 -16.53
C ALA A 124 -4.50 -2.62 -17.28
N THR A 125 -5.67 -3.21 -17.06
CA THR A 125 -6.89 -2.85 -17.80
C THR A 125 -7.64 -1.66 -17.19
N TRP A 126 -7.78 -1.63 -15.83
CA TRP A 126 -8.51 -0.56 -15.15
C TRP A 126 -7.92 -0.16 -13.78
N GLY A 127 -7.12 -1.04 -13.14
CA GLY A 127 -6.63 -0.79 -11.77
C GLY A 127 -5.72 0.43 -11.69
N VAL A 128 -4.78 0.57 -12.63
CA VAL A 128 -3.90 1.76 -12.73
C VAL A 128 -4.72 3.00 -13.08
N GLU A 129 -5.75 2.89 -13.93
CA GLU A 129 -6.59 4.05 -14.27
C GLU A 129 -7.45 4.51 -13.08
N ALA A 130 -7.92 3.57 -12.26
CA ALA A 130 -8.58 3.92 -10.99
C ALA A 130 -7.64 4.65 -10.04
N LEU A 131 -6.35 4.26 -9.95
CA LEU A 131 -5.34 5.02 -9.20
C LEU A 131 -5.07 6.40 -9.83
N HIS A 132 -5.05 6.51 -11.16
CA HIS A 132 -4.95 7.81 -11.84
C HIS A 132 -6.10 8.73 -11.46
N ARG A 133 -7.32 8.18 -11.30
CA ARG A 133 -8.47 8.93 -10.82
C ARG A 133 -8.29 9.40 -9.37
N CYS A 134 -7.71 8.56 -8.50
CA CYS A 134 -7.40 8.93 -7.12
C CYS A 134 -6.42 10.10 -7.03
N ILE A 135 -5.48 10.24 -7.96
CA ILE A 135 -4.43 11.26 -7.93
C ILE A 135 -4.73 12.47 -8.80
N GLU A 136 -5.89 12.55 -9.42
CA GLU A 136 -6.24 13.63 -10.34
C GLU A 136 -6.12 15.01 -9.67
N GLY A 137 -5.36 15.92 -10.29
CA GLY A 137 -5.17 17.30 -9.81
C GLY A 137 -4.23 17.45 -8.61
N LEU A 138 -3.64 16.37 -8.06
CA LEU A 138 -2.62 16.45 -7.03
C LEU A 138 -1.29 16.96 -7.61
N LYS A 139 -0.58 17.76 -6.81
CA LYS A 139 0.76 18.28 -7.10
C LYS A 139 1.83 17.62 -6.22
N CYS A 140 1.43 17.09 -5.08
CA CYS A 140 2.33 16.34 -4.18
C CYS A 140 2.76 15.02 -4.82
N ARG A 141 3.75 14.37 -4.21
CA ARG A 141 4.18 13.05 -4.65
C ARG A 141 3.10 12.01 -4.35
N THR A 142 2.95 11.05 -5.26
CA THR A 142 1.96 9.98 -5.13
C THR A 142 2.62 8.62 -5.17
N ALA A 143 2.18 7.70 -4.34
CA ALA A 143 2.74 6.37 -4.19
C ALA A 143 1.65 5.30 -4.26
N VAL A 144 2.03 4.10 -4.67
CA VAL A 144 1.25 2.88 -4.46
C VAL A 144 2.06 1.89 -3.65
N HIS A 145 1.44 1.27 -2.65
CA HIS A 145 2.01 0.14 -1.93
C HIS A 145 1.36 -1.16 -2.37
N ILE A 146 2.19 -2.13 -2.70
CA ILE A 146 1.76 -3.49 -3.01
C ILE A 146 2.50 -4.48 -2.11
N CYS A 147 1.78 -5.48 -1.62
CA CYS A 147 2.37 -6.55 -0.82
C CYS A 147 1.53 -7.83 -0.93
N TYR A 148 2.12 -8.95 -0.51
CA TYR A 148 1.43 -10.24 -0.47
C TYR A 148 0.52 -10.42 0.75
N GLY A 149 0.45 -9.40 1.61
CA GLY A 149 -0.37 -9.36 2.82
C GLY A 149 0.28 -10.00 4.03
N TYR A 150 -0.01 -9.41 5.18
CA TYR A 150 0.50 -9.79 6.49
C TYR A 150 -0.64 -9.90 7.50
N GLY A 151 -0.36 -10.48 8.68
CA GLY A 151 -1.22 -10.42 9.85
C GLY A 151 -2.36 -11.44 9.92
N ILE A 152 -2.62 -12.25 8.88
CA ILE A 152 -3.61 -13.33 8.94
C ILE A 152 -3.07 -14.66 8.44
N LYS A 153 -3.49 -15.75 9.09
CA LYS A 153 -3.06 -17.12 8.78
C LYS A 153 -3.31 -17.49 7.30
N ALA A 154 -4.46 -17.12 6.75
CA ALA A 154 -4.80 -17.41 5.35
C ALA A 154 -3.80 -16.82 4.34
N ASN A 155 -3.20 -15.64 4.63
CA ASN A 155 -2.15 -15.10 3.79
C ASN A 155 -0.84 -15.89 3.91
N VAL A 156 -0.50 -16.36 5.12
CA VAL A 156 0.69 -17.20 5.35
C VAL A 156 0.55 -18.52 4.62
N ASP A 157 -0.60 -19.19 4.77
CA ASP A 157 -0.90 -20.48 4.12
C ASP A 157 -0.84 -20.34 2.59
N TRP A 158 -1.46 -19.29 2.05
CA TRP A 158 -1.40 -19.04 0.62
C TRP A 158 0.02 -18.75 0.12
N LYS A 159 0.81 -17.94 0.82
CA LYS A 159 2.21 -17.68 0.46
C LYS A 159 3.03 -18.98 0.39
N ALA A 160 2.75 -19.96 1.25
CA ALA A 160 3.42 -21.25 1.23
C ALA A 160 3.14 -22.04 -0.06
N THR A 161 2.03 -21.76 -0.76
CA THR A 161 1.68 -22.41 -2.05
C THR A 161 2.37 -21.78 -3.26
N LEU A 162 2.99 -20.60 -3.12
CA LEU A 162 3.58 -19.85 -4.24
C LEU A 162 4.98 -20.36 -4.67
N GLY A 163 5.50 -21.39 -3.99
CA GLY A 163 6.81 -21.95 -4.32
C GLY A 163 8.00 -21.18 -3.75
N GLY A 164 9.16 -21.31 -4.41
CA GLY A 164 10.43 -20.72 -3.97
C GLY A 164 10.58 -19.25 -4.26
N GLU A 165 9.95 -18.76 -5.32
CA GLU A 165 9.96 -17.35 -5.74
C GLU A 165 8.55 -16.86 -6.01
N TRP A 166 8.26 -15.61 -5.67
CA TRP A 166 6.97 -14.94 -5.89
C TRP A 166 7.11 -13.93 -7.01
N ARG A 167 6.71 -14.32 -8.22
CA ARG A 167 6.97 -13.56 -9.45
C ARG A 167 5.74 -12.82 -10.00
N GLN A 168 4.63 -12.75 -9.24
CA GLN A 168 3.38 -12.09 -9.68
C GLN A 168 3.60 -10.61 -10.07
N TYR A 169 4.61 -9.97 -9.51
CA TYR A 169 4.95 -8.58 -9.85
C TYR A 169 5.49 -8.40 -11.27
N GLU A 170 5.92 -9.47 -11.95
CA GLU A 170 6.27 -9.39 -13.37
C GLU A 170 5.10 -8.94 -14.24
N GLU A 171 3.86 -9.30 -13.87
CA GLU A 171 2.66 -8.90 -14.60
C GLU A 171 2.21 -7.47 -14.25
N THR A 172 2.45 -7.00 -13.01
CA THR A 172 1.94 -5.71 -12.52
C THR A 172 2.92 -4.55 -12.69
N PHE A 173 4.23 -4.79 -12.54
CA PHE A 173 5.24 -3.74 -12.57
C PHE A 173 5.32 -2.97 -13.89
N PRO A 174 5.16 -3.56 -15.08
CA PRO A 174 5.16 -2.78 -16.33
C PRO A 174 4.06 -1.71 -16.37
N ALA A 175 2.85 -2.04 -15.91
CA ALA A 175 1.74 -1.08 -15.85
C ALA A 175 2.01 0.03 -14.80
N LEU A 176 2.58 -0.33 -13.64
CA LEU A 176 2.97 0.64 -12.61
C LEU A 176 4.12 1.53 -13.08
N ALA A 177 5.10 0.99 -13.79
CA ALA A 177 6.20 1.77 -14.37
C ALA A 177 5.69 2.80 -15.40
N ALA A 178 4.70 2.45 -16.20
CA ALA A 178 4.07 3.34 -17.16
C ALA A 178 3.07 4.34 -16.53
N SER A 179 2.67 4.16 -15.27
CA SER A 179 1.68 4.99 -14.59
C SER A 179 2.16 6.41 -14.30
N ARG A 180 1.23 7.30 -13.91
CA ARG A 180 1.53 8.67 -13.45
C ARG A 180 2.00 8.72 -11.98
N LEU A 181 1.97 7.63 -11.24
CA LEU A 181 2.45 7.55 -9.86
C LEU A 181 3.95 7.83 -9.79
N SER A 182 4.39 8.51 -8.73
CA SER A 182 5.80 8.86 -8.52
C SER A 182 6.60 7.71 -7.92
N GLU A 183 5.96 6.89 -7.07
CA GLU A 183 6.63 5.93 -6.19
C GLU A 183 5.88 4.61 -6.15
N VAL A 184 6.63 3.50 -6.11
CA VAL A 184 6.10 2.15 -5.83
C VAL A 184 6.77 1.61 -4.57
N SER A 185 5.96 1.19 -3.61
CA SER A 185 6.40 0.61 -2.34
C SER A 185 6.11 -0.88 -2.29
N LEU A 186 7.09 -1.70 -1.92
CA LEU A 186 6.96 -3.16 -1.86
C LEU A 186 7.85 -3.81 -0.79
N GLU A 187 7.52 -5.05 -0.45
CA GLU A 187 8.31 -5.89 0.46
C GLU A 187 9.57 -6.43 -0.21
N CYS A 188 10.71 -6.41 0.49
CA CYS A 188 11.97 -6.97 -0.01
C CYS A 188 12.67 -7.89 0.99
N ILE A 189 12.87 -7.44 2.25
CA ILE A 189 13.55 -8.27 3.25
C ILE A 189 12.68 -9.47 3.65
N HIS A 190 13.30 -10.65 3.74
CA HIS A 190 12.64 -11.91 4.09
C HIS A 190 11.41 -12.24 3.20
N SER A 191 11.31 -11.59 2.04
CA SER A 191 10.33 -11.89 1.03
C SER A 191 10.93 -12.85 -0.01
N LYS A 192 10.07 -13.65 -0.63
CA LYS A 192 10.47 -14.48 -1.78
C LYS A 192 10.29 -13.76 -3.12
N VAL A 193 10.02 -12.46 -3.10
CA VAL A 193 10.02 -11.61 -4.29
C VAL A 193 11.46 -11.45 -4.77
N PRO A 194 11.79 -11.89 -5.99
CA PRO A 194 13.13 -11.71 -6.54
C PRO A 194 13.48 -10.23 -6.66
N ILE A 195 14.60 -9.82 -6.08
CA ILE A 195 14.96 -8.40 -6.00
C ILE A 195 15.28 -7.77 -7.36
N GLU A 196 15.66 -8.58 -8.34
CA GLU A 196 15.87 -8.13 -9.71
C GLU A 196 14.61 -7.61 -10.39
N LEU A 197 13.40 -7.95 -9.89
CA LEU A 197 12.13 -7.42 -10.40
C LEU A 197 12.03 -5.90 -10.20
N LEU A 198 12.79 -5.31 -9.28
CA LEU A 198 12.87 -3.87 -9.13
C LEU A 198 13.30 -3.16 -10.43
N SER A 199 14.08 -3.83 -11.28
CA SER A 199 14.51 -3.30 -12.58
C SER A 199 13.35 -3.04 -13.56
N LEU A 200 12.17 -3.63 -13.31
CA LEU A 200 10.97 -3.40 -14.11
C LEU A 200 10.29 -2.06 -13.77
N LEU A 201 10.59 -1.45 -12.61
CA LEU A 201 10.04 -0.16 -12.16
C LEU A 201 10.83 1.04 -12.69
N LYS A 202 11.21 0.99 -13.98
CA LYS A 202 11.98 2.05 -14.63
C LYS A 202 11.27 3.41 -14.50
N GLY A 203 12.03 4.42 -14.08
CA GLY A 203 11.51 5.78 -13.97
C GLY A 203 10.79 6.09 -12.66
N LYS A 204 10.52 5.11 -11.79
CA LYS A 204 9.88 5.29 -10.48
C LYS A 204 10.90 5.42 -9.36
N ASP A 205 10.52 6.15 -8.32
CA ASP A 205 11.14 5.96 -7.03
C ASP A 205 10.61 4.67 -6.42
N VAL A 206 11.47 3.92 -5.75
CA VAL A 206 11.11 2.61 -5.21
C VAL A 206 11.34 2.61 -3.71
N GLN A 207 10.25 2.48 -2.95
CA GLN A 207 10.35 2.25 -1.52
C GLN A 207 10.50 0.75 -1.27
N ILE A 208 11.71 0.33 -0.94
CA ILE A 208 12.03 -1.04 -0.59
C ILE A 208 11.74 -1.30 0.89
N GLY A 209 11.03 -2.38 1.18
CA GLY A 209 10.83 -2.86 2.55
C GLY A 209 12.09 -3.54 3.06
N VAL A 210 12.73 -2.93 4.05
CA VAL A 210 13.97 -3.44 4.69
C VAL A 210 13.75 -3.84 6.15
N ILE A 211 12.50 -3.81 6.59
CA ILE A 211 12.02 -4.25 7.90
C ILE A 211 10.87 -5.23 7.68
N ASP A 212 11.02 -6.45 8.19
CA ASP A 212 9.98 -7.47 8.15
C ASP A 212 8.90 -7.17 9.21
N VAL A 213 7.65 -7.29 8.82
CA VAL A 213 6.49 -7.10 9.71
C VAL A 213 5.75 -8.41 10.00
N ALA A 214 6.31 -9.55 9.55
CA ALA A 214 5.73 -10.87 9.77
C ALA A 214 6.08 -11.48 11.14
N ASN A 215 7.13 -10.97 11.80
CA ASN A 215 7.61 -11.49 13.07
C ASN A 215 8.19 -10.39 13.96
N ASP A 216 8.44 -10.71 15.24
CA ASP A 216 8.92 -9.77 16.26
C ASP A 216 10.45 -9.64 16.30
N THR A 217 11.19 -10.40 15.49
CA THR A 217 12.66 -10.29 15.44
C THR A 217 13.07 -8.93 14.88
N VAL A 218 13.87 -8.19 15.63
CA VAL A 218 14.37 -6.88 15.21
C VAL A 218 15.59 -7.09 14.32
N GLU A 219 15.57 -6.49 13.14
CA GLU A 219 16.69 -6.53 12.19
C GLU A 219 17.92 -5.81 12.74
N THR A 220 19.12 -6.27 12.36
CA THR A 220 20.35 -5.52 12.61
C THR A 220 20.54 -4.43 11.55
N PRO A 221 21.30 -3.35 11.85
CA PRO A 221 21.67 -2.35 10.85
C PRO A 221 22.35 -2.93 9.62
N GLU A 222 23.12 -4.02 9.80
CA GLU A 222 23.83 -4.72 8.74
C GLU A 222 22.85 -5.45 7.79
N GLN A 223 21.82 -6.11 8.33
CA GLN A 223 20.76 -6.75 7.52
C GLN A 223 19.99 -5.73 6.68
N VAL A 224 19.65 -4.59 7.28
CA VAL A 224 19.01 -3.47 6.58
C VAL A 224 19.94 -2.95 5.47
N ALA A 225 21.21 -2.68 5.76
CA ALA A 225 22.17 -2.20 4.78
C ALA A 225 22.42 -3.21 3.65
N ALA A 226 22.47 -4.51 3.94
CA ALA A 226 22.61 -5.56 2.93
C ALA A 226 21.41 -5.63 1.97
N THR A 227 20.19 -5.44 2.48
CA THR A 227 18.99 -5.38 1.62
C THR A 227 19.04 -4.15 0.71
N ILE A 228 19.49 -3.00 1.22
CA ILE A 228 19.68 -1.79 0.42
C ILE A 228 20.75 -2.02 -0.66
N GLU A 229 21.89 -2.62 -0.30
CA GLU A 229 22.95 -2.94 -1.25
C GLU A 229 22.47 -3.85 -2.40
N ALA A 230 21.66 -4.86 -2.07
CA ALA A 230 21.08 -5.73 -3.07
C ALA A 230 20.17 -4.96 -4.05
N ALA A 231 19.35 -4.03 -3.54
CA ALA A 231 18.47 -3.20 -4.36
C ALA A 231 19.23 -2.21 -5.26
N LEU A 232 20.37 -1.69 -4.79
CA LEU A 232 21.23 -0.76 -5.56
C LEU A 232 21.76 -1.35 -6.87
N LYS A 233 21.77 -2.67 -7.01
CA LYS A 233 22.13 -3.34 -8.29
C LYS A 233 21.06 -3.18 -9.37
N HIS A 234 19.84 -2.81 -9.00
CA HIS A 234 18.66 -2.77 -9.87
C HIS A 234 18.01 -1.40 -9.97
N VAL A 235 18.22 -0.53 -8.96
CA VAL A 235 17.63 0.81 -8.87
C VAL A 235 18.72 1.82 -8.54
N PRO A 236 18.81 2.97 -9.25
CA PRO A 236 19.72 4.05 -8.89
C PRO A 236 19.50 4.54 -7.45
N LYS A 237 20.58 4.85 -6.74
CA LYS A 237 20.52 5.24 -5.32
C LYS A 237 19.60 6.44 -5.04
N GLU A 238 19.52 7.38 -5.97
CA GLU A 238 18.70 8.58 -5.89
C GLU A 238 17.19 8.28 -5.91
N ARG A 239 16.82 7.08 -6.33
CA ARG A 239 15.44 6.60 -6.44
C ARG A 239 15.06 5.57 -5.38
N ILE A 240 15.98 5.19 -4.49
CA ILE A 240 15.69 4.27 -3.40
C ILE A 240 15.19 5.03 -2.19
N ILE A 241 14.02 4.62 -1.72
CA ILE A 241 13.46 5.00 -0.43
C ILE A 241 13.41 3.74 0.44
N VAL A 242 13.73 3.84 1.71
CA VAL A 242 13.70 2.69 2.62
C VAL A 242 12.50 2.78 3.56
N GLY A 243 11.86 1.65 3.80
CA GLY A 243 10.69 1.56 4.67
C GLY A 243 10.50 0.17 5.24
N THR A 244 9.33 -0.08 5.81
CA THR A 244 8.91 -1.40 6.26
C THR A 244 8.23 -2.17 5.13
N ASN A 245 8.24 -3.51 5.20
CA ASN A 245 7.56 -4.35 4.21
C ASN A 245 6.05 -4.05 4.10
N CYS A 246 5.44 -3.66 5.20
CA CYS A 246 4.03 -3.28 5.28
C CYS A 246 3.77 -2.48 6.56
N GLY A 247 2.52 -2.15 6.87
CA GLY A 247 2.13 -1.45 8.08
C GLY A 247 2.43 -2.23 9.36
N MET A 248 2.86 -1.54 10.40
CA MET A 248 3.27 -2.10 11.70
C MET A 248 2.16 -2.06 12.76
N ALA A 249 0.94 -1.63 12.42
CA ALA A 249 -0.17 -1.46 13.35
C ALA A 249 -0.50 -2.71 14.21
N PRO A 250 -0.36 -3.95 13.73
CA PRO A 250 -0.60 -5.13 14.57
C PRO A 250 0.53 -5.46 15.55
N MET A 251 1.70 -4.82 15.41
CA MET A 251 2.88 -5.12 16.24
C MET A 251 2.80 -4.48 17.61
N ARG A 252 3.43 -5.09 18.60
CA ARG A 252 3.66 -4.44 19.89
C ARG A 252 4.48 -3.17 19.71
N ARG A 253 4.14 -2.13 20.47
CA ARG A 253 4.76 -0.80 20.34
C ARG A 253 6.28 -0.82 20.57
N ASP A 254 6.75 -1.60 21.55
CA ASP A 254 8.18 -1.72 21.86
C ASP A 254 8.96 -2.37 20.70
N ILE A 255 8.40 -3.43 20.08
CA ILE A 255 8.98 -4.09 18.92
C ILE A 255 8.98 -3.14 17.71
N ALA A 256 7.86 -2.48 17.44
CA ALA A 256 7.75 -1.53 16.35
C ALA A 256 8.77 -0.39 16.48
N ALA A 257 8.94 0.17 17.69
CA ALA A 257 9.94 1.20 17.97
C ALA A 257 11.38 0.70 17.74
N ALA A 258 11.70 -0.51 18.21
CA ALA A 258 13.02 -1.11 18.01
C ALA A 258 13.33 -1.34 16.52
N LYS A 259 12.34 -1.83 15.74
CA LYS A 259 12.47 -2.01 14.29
C LYS A 259 12.65 -0.68 13.55
N LEU A 260 11.96 0.38 13.95
CA LEU A 260 12.16 1.73 13.36
C LEU A 260 13.54 2.30 13.69
N MET A 261 14.08 2.01 14.88
CA MET A 261 15.46 2.37 15.22
C MET A 261 16.46 1.62 14.32
N ALA A 262 16.28 0.32 14.13
CA ALA A 262 17.10 -0.49 13.23
C ALA A 262 17.03 0.00 11.78
N LEU A 263 15.85 0.38 11.30
CA LEU A 263 15.67 1.02 9.99
C LEU A 263 16.54 2.28 9.86
N GLY A 264 16.45 3.18 10.83
CA GLY A 264 17.22 4.43 10.83
C GLY A 264 18.73 4.21 10.85
N GLN A 265 19.21 3.31 11.72
CA GLN A 265 20.61 2.94 11.85
C GLN A 265 21.15 2.25 10.59
N GLY A 266 20.41 1.31 10.03
CA GLY A 266 20.77 0.62 8.79
C GLY A 266 20.78 1.53 7.57
N ALA A 267 19.83 2.46 7.47
CA ALA A 267 19.85 3.48 6.42
C ALA A 267 21.04 4.42 6.54
N ALA A 268 21.44 4.80 7.76
CA ALA A 268 22.65 5.59 8.00
C ALA A 268 23.92 4.82 7.61
N LEU A 269 23.99 3.53 7.96
CA LEU A 269 25.10 2.65 7.58
C LEU A 269 25.21 2.52 6.06
N ALA A 270 24.08 2.32 5.36
CA ALA A 270 24.06 2.23 3.90
C ALA A 270 24.52 3.54 3.25
N ARG A 271 24.09 4.71 3.73
CA ARG A 271 24.59 6.01 3.24
C ARG A 271 26.09 6.16 3.41
N LYS A 272 26.65 5.68 4.52
CA LYS A 272 28.12 5.71 4.75
C LYS A 272 28.86 4.80 3.77
N ARG A 273 28.28 3.66 3.37
CA ARG A 273 28.94 2.67 2.51
C ARG A 273 28.76 2.98 1.02
N PHE A 274 27.61 3.47 0.62
CA PHE A 274 27.19 3.56 -0.79
C PHE A 274 26.76 4.98 -1.22
N GLY A 275 26.73 5.93 -0.30
CA GLY A 275 26.25 7.31 -0.51
C GLY A 275 27.22 8.25 -1.21
#